data_b86c55b5061fb1e4aa233836c119dcee
#
_entry.id   b86c55b5061fb1e4aa233836c119dcee
#
_cell.length_a   1.000
_cell.length_b   1.000
_cell.length_c   1.000
_cell.angle_alpha   90.00
_cell.angle_beta   90.00
_cell.angle_gamma   90.00
#
_symmetry.space_group_name_H-M   'P 1'
#
loop_
_entity.id
_entity.type
_entity.pdbx_description
1 polymer ?
#
loop_
_entity_poly.entity_id
_entity_poly.type
_entity_poly.pdbx_seq_one_letter_code
_entity_poly.pdbx_strand_id
1 'polypeptide(L)'
;MELREFLNLSETLLPFATAGNLDLIGEIYGVTRLGATTSSVSATDQNFRFYVRTGTFGDINGGQDIVIPDGTQIFTASPSGPVYLAYPVTLAGGASTAYFTVRSAVSGSLANAAASVFTRHNFTNYADAPYGSLLVTNAYGVVGGRDAETDEDYRYRINLKLQSQSGANEAALRFQILQVPGIQDVVFDRHAGTFDVYVYSIAPQVAASLLDMVQQVINDTVAYPLTGLAVAPDLVGISLTTTLHLAAGIANVDAQTAAANATGAAEDYINNLAVGQTLVINTIADKILGADNRILDVGDPNKPKFRRKN
;
A
#
# COMPACT_ATOMS: atom_id res chain seq x y z
N MET A 1 -42.43 16.82 -5.17
CA MET A 1 -41.04 17.33 -5.30
C MET A 1 -40.57 16.97 -6.68
N GLU A 2 -40.26 17.96 -7.51
CA GLU A 2 -39.75 17.70 -8.85
C GLU A 2 -38.30 17.22 -8.78
N LEU A 3 -37.86 16.39 -9.73
CA LEU A 3 -36.52 15.85 -9.80
C LEU A 3 -35.43 16.93 -9.69
N ARG A 4 -35.71 18.10 -10.28
CA ARG A 4 -34.81 19.25 -10.28
C ARG A 4 -34.65 19.90 -8.88
N GLU A 5 -35.73 19.97 -8.09
CA GLU A 5 -35.68 20.44 -6.70
C GLU A 5 -34.93 19.46 -5.81
N PHE A 6 -35.12 18.17 -6.05
CA PHE A 6 -34.41 17.13 -5.32
C PHE A 6 -32.90 17.13 -5.60
N LEU A 7 -32.47 17.32 -6.86
CA LEU A 7 -31.08 17.44 -7.23
C LEU A 7 -30.43 18.69 -6.59
N ASN A 8 -31.13 19.84 -6.62
CA ASN A 8 -30.61 21.05 -5.97
C ASN A 8 -30.48 20.87 -4.44
N LEU A 9 -31.41 20.15 -3.82
CA LEU A 9 -31.33 19.84 -2.40
C LEU A 9 -30.16 18.90 -2.08
N SER A 10 -29.92 17.89 -2.93
CA SER A 10 -28.80 16.95 -2.74
C SER A 10 -27.44 17.67 -2.90
N GLU A 11 -27.29 18.59 -3.84
CA GLU A 11 -26.09 19.42 -3.98
C GLU A 11 -25.85 20.31 -2.76
N THR A 12 -26.90 20.88 -2.19
CA THR A 12 -26.83 21.71 -0.98
C THR A 12 -26.46 20.89 0.26
N LEU A 13 -26.92 19.64 0.34
CA LEU A 13 -26.64 18.74 1.47
C LEU A 13 -25.30 18.00 1.36
N LEU A 14 -24.75 17.86 0.16
CA LEU A 14 -23.52 17.13 -0.09
C LEU A 14 -22.35 17.53 0.81
N PRO A 15 -22.08 18.81 1.13
CA PRO A 15 -20.98 19.20 2.01
C PRO A 15 -21.13 18.69 3.45
N PHE A 16 -22.37 18.44 3.89
CA PHE A 16 -22.69 18.09 5.26
C PHE A 16 -23.12 16.63 5.43
N ALA A 17 -23.38 15.93 4.33
CA ALA A 17 -23.80 14.54 4.35
C ALA A 17 -22.65 13.62 4.81
N THR A 18 -22.98 12.62 5.63
CA THR A 18 -22.05 11.62 6.16
C THR A 18 -22.63 10.22 6.06
N ALA A 19 -21.77 9.22 6.00
CA ALA A 19 -22.14 7.80 6.03
C ALA A 19 -23.29 7.48 5.05
N GLY A 20 -24.34 6.79 5.48
CA GLY A 20 -25.45 6.35 4.63
C GLY A 20 -26.20 7.46 3.90
N ASN A 21 -26.25 8.67 4.44
CA ASN A 21 -26.86 9.81 3.73
C ASN A 21 -25.99 10.24 2.53
N LEU A 22 -24.68 10.20 2.71
CA LEU A 22 -23.74 10.47 1.61
C LEU A 22 -23.80 9.36 0.54
N ASP A 23 -23.98 8.10 0.97
CA ASP A 23 -24.13 6.97 0.06
C ASP A 23 -25.40 7.10 -0.81
N LEU A 24 -26.53 7.53 -0.23
CA LEU A 24 -27.75 7.83 -0.97
C LEU A 24 -27.56 8.95 -2.00
N ILE A 25 -26.84 10.02 -1.63
CA ILE A 25 -26.52 11.09 -2.57
C ILE A 25 -25.65 10.56 -3.71
N GLY A 26 -24.63 9.76 -3.39
CA GLY A 26 -23.76 9.16 -4.40
C GLY A 26 -24.53 8.27 -5.38
N GLU A 27 -25.46 7.45 -4.90
CA GLU A 27 -26.31 6.60 -5.75
C GLU A 27 -27.13 7.43 -6.74
N ILE A 28 -27.63 8.59 -6.33
CA ILE A 28 -28.39 9.50 -7.22
C ILE A 28 -27.53 9.95 -8.41
N TYR A 29 -26.24 10.20 -8.17
CA TYR A 29 -25.28 10.60 -9.20
C TYR A 29 -24.60 9.41 -9.90
N GLY A 30 -24.96 8.18 -9.55
CA GLY A 30 -24.37 6.95 -10.10
C GLY A 30 -22.92 6.74 -9.65
N VAL A 31 -22.55 7.25 -8.46
CA VAL A 31 -21.24 7.05 -7.85
C VAL A 31 -21.42 6.18 -6.62
N THR A 32 -20.82 4.99 -6.61
CA THR A 32 -20.83 4.10 -5.43
C THR A 32 -19.56 4.27 -4.63
N ARG A 33 -19.63 4.14 -3.31
CA ARG A 33 -18.46 4.18 -2.43
C ARG A 33 -17.53 3.01 -2.72
N LEU A 34 -16.23 3.29 -2.75
CA LEU A 34 -15.21 2.26 -2.91
C LEU A 34 -15.01 1.52 -1.59
N GLY A 35 -15.21 0.20 -1.62
CA GLY A 35 -14.97 -0.67 -0.47
C GLY A 35 -13.48 -0.89 -0.21
N ALA A 36 -13.17 -1.39 0.97
CA ALA A 36 -11.83 -1.86 1.28
C ALA A 36 -11.43 -3.02 0.36
N THR A 37 -10.18 -3.02 -0.09
CA THR A 37 -9.64 -4.09 -0.94
C THR A 37 -8.80 -5.07 -0.14
N THR A 38 -8.79 -6.33 -0.58
CA THR A 38 -7.87 -7.36 -0.08
C THR A 38 -6.62 -7.41 -0.94
N SER A 39 -5.56 -7.97 -0.40
CA SER A 39 -4.34 -8.24 -1.14
C SER A 39 -4.21 -9.73 -1.44
N SER A 40 -3.78 -10.08 -2.65
CA SER A 40 -3.44 -11.45 -3.03
C SER A 40 -2.14 -11.44 -3.83
N VAL A 41 -1.35 -12.51 -3.69
CA VAL A 41 -0.07 -12.66 -4.39
C VAL A 41 -0.05 -14.03 -5.03
N SER A 42 0.23 -14.08 -6.33
CA SER A 42 0.31 -15.32 -7.09
C SER A 42 1.64 -16.05 -6.83
N ALA A 43 1.64 -17.37 -6.97
CA ALA A 43 2.86 -18.17 -6.99
C ALA A 43 3.81 -17.76 -8.13
N THR A 44 3.27 -17.26 -9.25
CA THR A 44 4.04 -16.76 -10.40
C THR A 44 4.88 -15.53 -10.08
N ASP A 45 4.48 -14.75 -9.07
CA ASP A 45 5.21 -13.56 -8.61
C ASP A 45 6.47 -13.93 -7.80
N GLN A 46 6.65 -15.20 -7.48
CA GLN A 46 7.78 -15.73 -6.72
C GLN A 46 8.05 -15.00 -5.40
N ASN A 47 6.99 -14.51 -4.78
CA ASN A 47 7.09 -13.74 -3.55
C ASN A 47 7.01 -14.64 -2.32
N PHE A 48 5.89 -15.35 -2.13
CA PHE A 48 5.72 -16.27 -0.99
C PHE A 48 6.27 -17.66 -1.31
N ARG A 49 7.12 -18.18 -0.41
CA ARG A 49 7.67 -19.53 -0.54
C ARG A 49 7.73 -20.25 0.79
N PHE A 50 7.43 -21.55 0.75
CA PHE A 50 7.90 -22.49 1.77
C PHE A 50 9.32 -22.93 1.41
N TYR A 51 10.15 -23.18 2.41
CA TYR A 51 11.51 -23.64 2.19
C TYR A 51 12.05 -24.40 3.40
N VAL A 52 13.08 -25.20 3.16
CA VAL A 52 13.93 -25.81 4.19
C VAL A 52 15.35 -25.24 4.07
N ARG A 53 16.03 -25.09 5.19
CA ARG A 53 17.41 -24.55 5.18
C ARG A 53 18.44 -25.56 4.65
N THR A 54 18.19 -26.86 4.90
CA THR A 54 19.09 -27.95 4.54
C THR A 54 18.26 -29.13 4.05
N GLY A 55 18.70 -29.78 2.99
CA GLY A 55 17.96 -30.90 2.41
C GLY A 55 16.76 -30.52 1.57
N THR A 56 15.78 -31.38 1.52
CA THR A 56 14.55 -31.30 0.73
C THR A 56 13.32 -31.46 1.61
N PHE A 57 12.13 -31.16 1.05
CA PHE A 57 10.87 -31.41 1.76
C PHE A 57 10.66 -32.88 2.10
N GLY A 58 11.13 -33.81 1.27
CA GLY A 58 11.10 -35.23 1.55
C GLY A 58 11.96 -35.64 2.76
N ASP A 59 13.11 -35.00 2.95
CA ASP A 59 13.97 -35.28 4.09
C ASP A 59 13.30 -35.00 5.43
N ILE A 60 12.43 -34.00 5.49
CA ILE A 60 11.67 -33.69 6.71
C ILE A 60 10.35 -34.44 6.83
N ASN A 61 9.84 -35.07 5.75
CA ASN A 61 8.55 -35.76 5.71
C ASN A 61 8.66 -37.21 5.28
N GLY A 62 9.76 -37.90 5.64
CA GLY A 62 9.92 -39.33 5.38
C GLY A 62 9.92 -39.75 3.92
N GLY A 63 10.45 -38.88 3.03
CA GLY A 63 10.54 -39.10 1.59
C GLY A 63 9.28 -38.76 0.80
N GLN A 64 8.24 -38.23 1.45
CA GLN A 64 6.95 -37.94 0.85
C GLN A 64 6.79 -36.42 0.54
N ASP A 65 5.90 -36.10 -0.40
CA ASP A 65 5.45 -34.74 -0.63
C ASP A 65 4.71 -34.17 0.59
N ILE A 66 4.75 -32.87 0.77
CA ILE A 66 4.00 -32.18 1.82
C ILE A 66 2.82 -31.44 1.15
N VAL A 67 1.61 -31.76 1.55
CA VAL A 67 0.40 -31.08 1.06
C VAL A 67 -0.01 -30.01 2.08
N ILE A 68 0.07 -28.76 1.68
CA ILE A 68 -0.42 -27.62 2.46
C ILE A 68 -1.89 -27.41 2.10
N PRO A 69 -2.83 -27.49 3.06
CA PRO A 69 -4.25 -27.31 2.80
C PRO A 69 -4.62 -25.84 2.56
N ASP A 70 -5.76 -25.63 1.88
CA ASP A 70 -6.36 -24.30 1.76
C ASP A 70 -6.60 -23.67 3.13
N GLY A 71 -6.38 -22.36 3.23
CA GLY A 71 -6.60 -21.62 4.47
C GLY A 71 -5.49 -21.77 5.50
N THR A 72 -4.37 -22.43 5.18
CA THR A 72 -3.19 -22.41 6.05
C THR A 72 -2.76 -20.96 6.29
N GLN A 73 -2.68 -20.57 7.56
CA GLN A 73 -2.36 -19.22 7.96
C GLN A 73 -0.86 -18.97 7.92
N ILE A 74 -0.48 -17.89 7.27
CA ILE A 74 0.88 -17.34 7.21
C ILE A 74 0.86 -16.00 7.93
N PHE A 75 1.72 -15.81 8.90
CA PHE A 75 1.72 -14.62 9.73
C PHE A 75 3.13 -14.15 10.10
N THR A 76 3.18 -12.90 10.54
CA THR A 76 4.42 -12.25 10.95
C THR A 76 4.83 -12.67 12.36
N ALA A 77 6.01 -12.26 12.80
CA ALA A 77 6.42 -12.44 14.19
C ALA A 77 5.59 -11.57 15.16
N SER A 78 5.05 -10.44 14.67
CA SER A 78 4.19 -9.54 15.44
C SER A 78 2.76 -10.10 15.57
N PRO A 79 2.18 -10.15 16.78
CA PRO A 79 0.80 -10.59 16.97
C PRO A 79 -0.26 -9.73 16.28
N SER A 80 0.04 -8.45 16.03
CA SER A 80 -0.81 -7.50 15.33
C SER A 80 -0.52 -7.36 13.84
N GLY A 81 0.42 -8.16 13.33
CA GLY A 81 0.77 -8.14 11.91
C GLY A 81 -0.30 -8.76 11.03
N PRO A 82 -0.24 -8.51 9.72
CA PRO A 82 -1.17 -9.09 8.77
C PRO A 82 -1.08 -10.62 8.74
N VAL A 83 -2.24 -11.24 8.49
CA VAL A 83 -2.38 -12.69 8.30
C VAL A 83 -2.78 -12.96 6.87
N TYR A 84 -2.10 -13.88 6.24
CA TYR A 84 -2.40 -14.37 4.90
C TYR A 84 -2.83 -15.83 4.94
N LEU A 85 -3.69 -16.22 4.01
CA LEU A 85 -4.17 -17.59 3.85
C LEU A 85 -3.56 -18.17 2.57
N ALA A 86 -2.90 -19.31 2.70
CA ALA A 86 -2.35 -20.05 1.56
C ALA A 86 -3.49 -20.70 0.76
N TYR A 87 -3.40 -20.69 -0.56
CA TYR A 87 -4.12 -21.64 -1.40
C TYR A 87 -3.45 -23.03 -1.33
N PRO A 88 -4.19 -24.09 -1.65
CA PRO A 88 -3.62 -25.45 -1.55
C PRO A 88 -2.38 -25.57 -2.45
N VAL A 89 -1.31 -26.11 -1.90
CA VAL A 89 -0.06 -26.33 -2.63
C VAL A 89 0.60 -27.64 -2.19
N THR A 90 1.15 -28.37 -3.15
CA THR A 90 1.97 -29.56 -2.89
C THR A 90 3.44 -29.19 -3.00
N LEU A 91 4.17 -29.37 -1.91
CA LEU A 91 5.61 -29.20 -1.85
C LEU A 91 6.24 -30.54 -2.25
N ALA A 92 6.82 -30.61 -3.44
CA ALA A 92 7.41 -31.84 -3.95
C ALA A 92 8.58 -32.31 -3.07
N GLY A 93 8.60 -33.58 -2.69
CA GLY A 93 9.60 -34.15 -1.76
C GLY A 93 11.04 -33.95 -2.20
N GLY A 94 11.31 -33.88 -3.50
CA GLY A 94 12.66 -33.62 -4.04
C GLY A 94 13.08 -32.14 -4.08
N ALA A 95 12.19 -31.21 -3.74
CA ALA A 95 12.47 -29.76 -3.75
C ALA A 95 12.82 -29.25 -2.36
N SER A 96 13.58 -28.16 -2.29
CA SER A 96 13.93 -27.44 -1.05
C SER A 96 13.17 -26.12 -0.92
N THR A 97 12.48 -25.68 -1.98
CA THR A 97 11.73 -24.43 -2.05
C THR A 97 10.52 -24.61 -2.97
N ALA A 98 9.37 -24.04 -2.57
CA ALA A 98 8.18 -24.02 -3.39
C ALA A 98 7.44 -22.68 -3.22
N TYR A 99 7.11 -22.04 -4.32
CA TYR A 99 6.30 -20.82 -4.33
C TYR A 99 4.81 -21.17 -4.33
N PHE A 100 4.01 -20.33 -3.69
CA PHE A 100 2.59 -20.57 -3.57
C PHE A 100 1.78 -19.27 -3.57
N THR A 101 0.51 -19.40 -3.90
CA THR A 101 -0.45 -18.30 -3.94
C THR A 101 -1.02 -18.06 -2.56
N VAL A 102 -1.18 -16.79 -2.19
CA VAL A 102 -1.79 -16.38 -0.92
C VAL A 102 -2.84 -15.30 -1.13
N ARG A 103 -3.78 -15.20 -0.19
CA ARG A 103 -4.73 -14.11 -0.07
C ARG A 103 -4.69 -13.54 1.35
N SER A 104 -4.89 -12.24 1.50
CA SER A 104 -5.02 -11.62 2.82
C SER A 104 -6.27 -12.13 3.54
N ALA A 105 -6.16 -12.38 4.83
CA ALA A 105 -7.30 -12.72 5.69
C ALA A 105 -8.17 -11.49 6.03
N VAL A 106 -7.64 -10.28 5.83
CA VAL A 106 -8.32 -9.01 6.10
C VAL A 106 -8.24 -8.10 4.89
N SER A 107 -9.16 -7.17 4.79
CA SER A 107 -9.13 -6.07 3.83
C SER A 107 -8.53 -4.81 4.46
N GLY A 108 -8.19 -3.85 3.62
CA GLY A 108 -7.65 -2.58 4.05
C GLY A 108 -6.12 -2.53 4.03
N SER A 109 -5.58 -1.40 4.43
CA SER A 109 -4.15 -1.14 4.54
C SER A 109 -3.42 -2.10 5.48
N LEU A 110 -4.14 -2.67 6.45
CA LEU A 110 -3.63 -3.73 7.34
C LEU A 110 -3.22 -5.02 6.60
N ALA A 111 -3.69 -5.21 5.36
CA ALA A 111 -3.23 -6.31 4.51
C ALA A 111 -1.83 -6.08 3.92
N ASN A 112 -1.29 -4.87 3.96
CA ASN A 112 0.02 -4.56 3.41
C ASN A 112 1.14 -4.97 4.38
N ALA A 113 2.26 -5.38 3.82
CA ALA A 113 3.40 -5.85 4.62
C ALA A 113 4.73 -5.62 3.90
N ALA A 114 5.78 -5.39 4.66
CA ALA A 114 7.14 -5.29 4.15
C ALA A 114 7.69 -6.66 3.68
N ALA A 115 8.81 -6.63 3.01
CA ALA A 115 9.55 -7.85 2.63
C ALA A 115 10.06 -8.60 3.88
N SER A 116 10.12 -9.92 3.78
CA SER A 116 10.72 -10.82 4.77
C SER A 116 10.09 -10.81 6.17
N VAL A 117 8.86 -10.30 6.31
CA VAL A 117 8.17 -10.23 7.62
C VAL A 117 7.33 -11.47 7.94
N PHE A 118 6.89 -12.21 6.92
CA PHE A 118 6.13 -13.44 7.11
C PHE A 118 7.09 -14.60 7.40
N THR A 119 7.14 -15.00 8.66
CA THR A 119 8.11 -16.00 9.14
C THR A 119 7.47 -17.18 9.86
N ARG A 120 6.15 -17.17 10.03
CA ARG A 120 5.39 -18.18 10.77
C ARG A 120 4.21 -18.70 9.96
N HIS A 121 3.83 -19.94 10.22
CA HIS A 121 2.62 -20.58 9.70
C HIS A 121 2.00 -21.48 10.78
N ASN A 122 0.71 -21.78 10.65
CA ASN A 122 0.00 -22.67 11.57
C ASN A 122 -0.02 -24.14 11.13
N PHE A 123 0.65 -24.47 10.03
CA PHE A 123 0.86 -25.86 9.59
C PHE A 123 1.98 -26.52 10.40
N THR A 124 2.07 -27.85 10.33
CA THR A 124 3.18 -28.62 10.96
C THR A 124 4.52 -28.08 10.47
N ASN A 125 5.40 -27.73 11.40
CA ASN A 125 6.69 -27.14 11.07
C ASN A 125 7.85 -28.13 10.99
N TYR A 126 7.61 -29.39 11.34
CA TYR A 126 8.62 -30.46 11.35
C TYR A 126 9.88 -30.13 12.18
N ALA A 127 9.71 -29.44 13.32
CA ALA A 127 10.81 -28.93 14.13
C ALA A 127 11.76 -30.03 14.65
N ASP A 128 11.22 -31.23 14.84
CA ASP A 128 11.97 -32.41 15.34
C ASP A 128 12.63 -33.22 14.21
N ALA A 129 12.47 -32.82 12.95
CA ALA A 129 13.10 -33.48 11.84
C ALA A 129 14.62 -33.24 11.85
N PRO A 130 15.45 -34.29 11.51
CA PRO A 130 16.90 -34.16 11.58
C PRO A 130 17.52 -33.15 10.62
N TYR A 131 16.75 -32.72 9.60
CA TYR A 131 17.19 -31.79 8.56
C TYR A 131 16.59 -30.38 8.68
N GLY A 132 15.87 -30.08 9.78
CA GLY A 132 15.35 -28.75 10.08
C GLY A 132 13.83 -28.59 9.90
N SER A 133 13.38 -27.39 10.07
CA SER A 133 11.97 -27.04 10.08
C SER A 133 11.48 -26.60 8.70
N LEU A 134 10.18 -26.82 8.46
CA LEU A 134 9.48 -26.14 7.35
C LEU A 134 9.36 -24.66 7.68
N LEU A 135 9.88 -23.82 6.82
CA LEU A 135 9.92 -22.37 6.99
C LEU A 135 9.13 -21.68 5.88
N VAL A 136 8.69 -20.46 6.15
CA VAL A 136 7.99 -19.60 5.18
C VAL A 136 8.61 -18.21 5.16
N THR A 137 8.59 -17.56 4.00
CA THR A 137 8.99 -16.16 3.86
C THR A 137 8.34 -15.51 2.65
N ASN A 138 8.30 -14.18 2.65
CA ASN A 138 7.98 -13.37 1.48
C ASN A 138 9.22 -12.60 1.03
N ALA A 139 9.57 -12.69 -0.25
CA ALA A 139 10.77 -12.04 -0.81
C ALA A 139 10.60 -10.51 -0.94
N TYR A 140 9.40 -10.08 -1.26
CA TYR A 140 9.06 -8.68 -1.52
C TYR A 140 7.93 -8.22 -0.61
N GLY A 141 7.79 -6.89 -0.45
CA GLY A 141 6.64 -6.29 0.20
C GLY A 141 5.33 -6.65 -0.52
N VAL A 142 4.26 -6.73 0.24
CA VAL A 142 2.91 -6.94 -0.28
C VAL A 142 2.15 -5.64 -0.16
N VAL A 143 1.63 -5.16 -1.28
CA VAL A 143 0.81 -3.96 -1.40
C VAL A 143 -0.47 -4.31 -2.16
N GLY A 144 -1.52 -3.52 -1.99
CA GLY A 144 -2.80 -3.75 -2.68
C GLY A 144 -3.99 -3.74 -1.74
N GLY A 145 -3.75 -3.86 -0.43
CA GLY A 145 -4.77 -3.58 0.58
C GLY A 145 -5.02 -2.06 0.67
N ARG A 146 -6.25 -1.64 0.45
CA ARG A 146 -6.71 -0.26 0.61
C ARG A 146 -7.91 -0.23 1.53
N ASP A 147 -7.93 0.74 2.43
CA ASP A 147 -9.07 0.96 3.31
C ASP A 147 -10.31 1.39 2.50
N ALA A 148 -11.47 1.23 3.10
CA ALA A 148 -12.70 1.76 2.53
C ALA A 148 -12.55 3.28 2.37
N GLU A 149 -13.12 3.80 1.29
CA GLU A 149 -13.11 5.21 0.97
C GLU A 149 -13.73 6.04 2.12
N THR A 150 -13.03 7.09 2.52
CA THR A 150 -13.53 8.01 3.53
C THR A 150 -14.71 8.83 3.01
N ASP A 151 -15.50 9.43 3.91
CA ASP A 151 -16.58 10.34 3.50
C ASP A 151 -16.05 11.54 2.73
N GLU A 152 -14.83 11.99 3.02
CA GLU A 152 -14.19 13.13 2.36
C GLU A 152 -13.81 12.79 0.92
N ASP A 153 -13.15 11.65 0.71
CA ASP A 153 -12.75 11.18 -0.62
C ASP A 153 -13.96 10.85 -1.50
N TYR A 154 -14.97 10.22 -0.89
CA TYR A 154 -16.22 9.90 -1.60
C TYR A 154 -16.97 11.17 -2.02
N ARG A 155 -17.06 12.17 -1.15
CA ARG A 155 -17.64 13.46 -1.46
C ARG A 155 -16.87 14.17 -2.58
N TYR A 156 -15.54 14.08 -2.55
CA TYR A 156 -14.70 14.58 -3.63
C TYR A 156 -15.02 13.91 -4.97
N ARG A 157 -15.18 12.58 -5.02
CA ARG A 157 -15.55 11.87 -6.25
C ARG A 157 -16.95 12.23 -6.74
N ILE A 158 -17.93 12.38 -5.85
CA ILE A 158 -19.26 12.86 -6.23
C ILE A 158 -19.17 14.26 -6.86
N ASN A 159 -18.41 15.18 -6.27
CA ASN A 159 -18.18 16.50 -6.83
C ASN A 159 -17.49 16.48 -8.19
N LEU A 160 -16.48 15.61 -8.37
CA LEU A 160 -15.85 15.39 -9.68
C LEU A 160 -16.86 14.88 -10.72
N LYS A 161 -17.77 13.96 -10.33
CA LYS A 161 -18.83 13.48 -11.21
C LYS A 161 -19.75 14.60 -11.66
N LEU A 162 -20.15 15.48 -10.73
CA LEU A 162 -20.97 16.64 -11.06
C LEU A 162 -20.26 17.58 -12.03
N GLN A 163 -18.99 17.88 -11.80
CA GLN A 163 -18.19 18.73 -12.69
C GLN A 163 -17.94 18.05 -14.05
N SER A 164 -17.85 16.71 -14.10
CA SER A 164 -17.62 15.96 -15.33
C SER A 164 -18.79 15.99 -16.31
N GLN A 165 -19.99 16.32 -15.86
CA GLN A 165 -21.17 16.40 -16.70
C GLN A 165 -21.09 17.51 -17.76
N SER A 166 -20.20 18.47 -17.59
CA SER A 166 -20.00 19.61 -18.53
C SER A 166 -19.11 19.28 -19.74
N GLY A 167 -18.71 18.02 -19.96
CA GLY A 167 -17.96 17.58 -21.16
C GLY A 167 -16.49 17.24 -20.89
N ALA A 168 -15.70 17.15 -21.96
CA ALA A 168 -14.30 16.71 -21.95
C ALA A 168 -13.36 17.74 -21.29
N ASN A 169 -13.45 17.87 -19.98
CA ASN A 169 -12.59 18.72 -19.14
C ASN A 169 -11.69 17.85 -18.24
N GLU A 170 -10.74 18.49 -17.53
CA GLU A 170 -9.83 17.81 -16.60
C GLU A 170 -10.57 17.04 -15.51
N ALA A 171 -11.67 17.58 -14.98
CA ALA A 171 -12.46 16.91 -13.96
C ALA A 171 -13.11 15.63 -14.46
N ALA A 172 -13.61 15.64 -15.71
CA ALA A 172 -14.17 14.45 -16.36
C ALA A 172 -13.09 13.38 -16.54
N LEU A 173 -11.94 13.79 -17.05
CA LEU A 173 -10.83 12.87 -17.29
C LEU A 173 -10.30 12.30 -15.96
N ARG A 174 -10.08 13.12 -14.95
CA ARG A 174 -9.70 12.69 -13.60
C ARG A 174 -10.72 11.71 -13.02
N PHE A 175 -12.00 12.02 -13.13
CA PHE A 175 -13.06 11.14 -12.64
C PHE A 175 -13.01 9.76 -13.31
N GLN A 176 -12.86 9.70 -14.62
CA GLN A 176 -12.81 8.45 -15.37
C GLN A 176 -11.54 7.64 -15.02
N ILE A 177 -10.39 8.29 -14.90
CA ILE A 177 -9.13 7.61 -14.56
C ILE A 177 -9.20 7.04 -13.13
N LEU A 178 -9.78 7.76 -12.18
CA LEU A 178 -9.93 7.28 -10.80
C LEU A 178 -10.87 6.07 -10.66
N GLN A 179 -11.66 5.74 -11.69
CA GLN A 179 -12.44 4.49 -11.74
C GLN A 179 -11.57 3.27 -12.08
N VAL A 180 -10.38 3.45 -12.65
CA VAL A 180 -9.48 2.35 -13.00
C VAL A 180 -8.95 1.71 -11.72
N PRO A 181 -9.17 0.40 -11.49
CA PRO A 181 -8.71 -0.26 -10.28
C PRO A 181 -7.18 -0.19 -10.14
N GLY A 182 -6.70 0.20 -8.96
CA GLY A 182 -5.27 0.31 -8.69
C GLY A 182 -4.70 1.73 -8.85
N ILE A 183 -5.46 2.67 -9.38
CA ILE A 183 -5.08 4.09 -9.39
C ILE A 183 -5.41 4.72 -8.04
N GLN A 184 -4.47 5.49 -7.53
CA GLN A 184 -4.62 6.26 -6.30
C GLN A 184 -4.91 7.74 -6.59
N ASP A 185 -4.15 8.35 -7.49
CA ASP A 185 -4.33 9.74 -7.92
C ASP A 185 -3.69 9.98 -9.29
N VAL A 186 -3.94 11.14 -9.88
CA VAL A 186 -3.33 11.60 -11.13
C VAL A 186 -2.98 13.08 -11.05
N VAL A 187 -1.89 13.47 -11.70
CA VAL A 187 -1.49 14.88 -11.87
C VAL A 187 -1.37 15.19 -13.35
N PHE A 188 -1.95 16.32 -13.76
CA PHE A 188 -1.93 16.77 -15.15
C PHE A 188 -0.84 17.82 -15.36
N ASP A 189 0.01 17.58 -16.34
CA ASP A 189 0.97 18.58 -16.84
C ASP A 189 0.56 19.00 -18.26
N ARG A 190 0.38 20.31 -18.47
CA ARG A 190 -0.21 20.86 -19.68
C ARG A 190 0.84 21.44 -20.59
N HIS A 191 0.80 21.03 -21.85
CA HIS A 191 1.66 21.53 -22.92
C HIS A 191 0.81 22.14 -24.04
N ALA A 192 1.43 22.79 -24.98
CA ALA A 192 0.72 23.38 -26.14
C ALA A 192 0.16 22.26 -27.05
N GLY A 193 -1.15 22.02 -26.98
CA GLY A 193 -1.85 21.02 -27.80
C GLY A 193 -1.77 19.60 -27.28
N THR A 194 -1.00 19.34 -26.22
CA THR A 194 -0.84 18.05 -25.57
C THR A 194 -0.88 18.19 -24.05
N PHE A 195 -1.00 17.08 -23.34
CA PHE A 195 -0.84 17.05 -21.88
C PHE A 195 -0.35 15.67 -21.45
N ASP A 196 0.38 15.63 -20.35
CA ASP A 196 0.81 14.41 -19.70
C ASP A 196 -0.04 14.17 -18.45
N VAL A 197 -0.38 12.91 -18.21
CA VAL A 197 -1.09 12.43 -17.03
C VAL A 197 -0.16 11.55 -16.23
N TYR A 198 0.41 12.09 -15.18
CA TYR A 198 1.22 11.30 -14.23
C TYR A 198 0.30 10.47 -13.36
N VAL A 199 0.43 9.16 -13.48
CA VAL A 199 -0.44 8.17 -12.83
C VAL A 199 0.20 7.67 -11.54
N TYR A 200 -0.49 7.81 -10.43
CA TYR A 200 -0.06 7.28 -9.14
C TYR A 200 -0.89 6.06 -8.79
N SER A 201 -0.21 4.94 -8.60
CA SER A 201 -0.83 3.68 -8.19
C SER A 201 -0.54 3.39 -6.71
N ILE A 202 -1.30 2.45 -6.14
CA ILE A 202 -1.08 1.95 -4.78
C ILE A 202 0.32 1.32 -4.65
N ALA A 203 0.79 0.65 -5.71
CA ALA A 203 2.17 0.16 -5.78
C ALA A 203 3.13 1.31 -6.10
N PRO A 204 4.33 1.35 -5.51
CA PRO A 204 5.30 2.40 -5.79
C PRO A 204 5.65 2.52 -7.27
N GLN A 205 5.71 1.38 -7.97
CA GLN A 205 5.97 1.35 -9.42
C GLN A 205 4.67 1.05 -10.16
N VAL A 206 4.30 1.93 -11.09
CA VAL A 206 3.12 1.75 -11.93
C VAL A 206 3.37 0.66 -12.96
N ALA A 207 2.52 -0.36 -12.99
CA ALA A 207 2.61 -1.43 -13.98
C ALA A 207 2.28 -0.91 -15.39
N ALA A 208 2.96 -1.42 -16.42
CA ALA A 208 2.71 -1.02 -17.80
C ALA A 208 1.26 -1.27 -18.23
N SER A 209 0.67 -2.39 -17.81
CA SER A 209 -0.75 -2.70 -18.08
C SER A 209 -1.72 -1.68 -17.48
N LEU A 210 -1.36 -1.07 -16.35
CA LEU A 210 -2.16 -0.04 -15.71
C LEU A 210 -2.07 1.28 -16.49
N LEU A 211 -0.87 1.63 -16.98
CA LEU A 211 -0.69 2.77 -17.88
C LEU A 211 -1.46 2.61 -19.19
N ASP A 212 -1.48 1.40 -19.76
CA ASP A 212 -2.25 1.10 -20.97
C ASP A 212 -3.76 1.30 -20.75
N MET A 213 -4.30 0.86 -19.61
CA MET A 213 -5.70 1.09 -19.24
C MET A 213 -6.01 2.57 -19.08
N VAL A 214 -5.13 3.33 -18.43
CA VAL A 214 -5.29 4.80 -18.29
C VAL A 214 -5.19 5.48 -19.65
N GLN A 215 -4.27 5.06 -20.51
CA GLN A 215 -4.14 5.60 -21.87
C GLN A 215 -5.41 5.39 -22.68
N GLN A 216 -6.05 4.24 -22.56
CA GLN A 216 -7.32 3.98 -23.21
C GLN A 216 -8.42 4.93 -22.69
N VAL A 217 -8.52 5.13 -21.37
CA VAL A 217 -9.47 6.08 -20.79
C VAL A 217 -9.22 7.51 -21.30
N ILE A 218 -7.94 7.93 -21.41
CA ILE A 218 -7.58 9.22 -21.98
C ILE A 218 -8.10 9.34 -23.41
N ASN A 219 -7.81 8.36 -24.25
CA ASN A 219 -8.19 8.35 -25.66
C ASN A 219 -9.72 8.39 -25.85
N ASP A 220 -10.48 7.71 -24.98
CA ASP A 220 -11.93 7.64 -25.03
C ASP A 220 -12.62 8.92 -24.49
N THR A 221 -11.93 9.68 -23.63
CA THR A 221 -12.51 10.85 -22.93
C THR A 221 -12.12 12.19 -23.56
N VAL A 222 -10.92 12.27 -24.14
CA VAL A 222 -10.34 13.52 -24.62
C VAL A 222 -10.98 13.96 -25.94
N ALA A 223 -11.34 15.24 -26.02
CA ALA A 223 -11.88 15.80 -27.25
C ALA A 223 -10.79 16.00 -28.33
N TYR A 224 -11.13 15.62 -29.58
CA TYR A 224 -10.29 15.94 -30.73
C TYR A 224 -10.10 17.46 -30.87
N PRO A 225 -8.90 18.03 -31.11
CA PRO A 225 -7.64 17.37 -31.53
C PRO A 225 -6.59 17.26 -30.38
N LEU A 226 -6.98 17.25 -29.13
CA LEU A 226 -6.03 17.15 -28.01
C LEU A 226 -5.44 15.74 -27.89
N THR A 227 -4.19 15.65 -27.52
CA THR A 227 -3.51 14.37 -27.25
C THR A 227 -3.02 14.34 -25.81
N GLY A 228 -3.41 13.31 -25.07
CA GLY A 228 -2.94 13.06 -23.72
C GLY A 228 -2.09 11.78 -23.67
N LEU A 229 -1.07 11.78 -22.82
CA LEU A 229 -0.17 10.65 -22.60
C LEU A 229 -0.21 10.23 -21.12
N ALA A 230 -0.45 8.95 -20.87
CA ALA A 230 -0.29 8.37 -19.53
C ALA A 230 1.19 8.11 -19.24
N VAL A 231 1.69 8.67 -18.16
CA VAL A 231 3.11 8.61 -17.79
C VAL A 231 3.25 8.08 -16.36
N ALA A 232 4.22 7.19 -16.13
CA ALA A 232 4.60 6.82 -14.78
C ALA A 232 5.44 7.96 -14.16
N PRO A 233 5.23 8.29 -12.88
CA PRO A 233 6.10 9.24 -12.20
C PRO A 233 7.51 8.68 -12.03
N ASP A 234 8.51 9.55 -12.05
CA ASP A 234 9.88 9.18 -11.70
C ASP A 234 9.96 8.89 -10.20
N LEU A 235 10.41 7.69 -9.87
CA LEU A 235 10.62 7.28 -8.49
C LEU A 235 11.97 7.79 -7.99
N VAL A 236 11.95 8.66 -6.99
CA VAL A 236 13.16 9.12 -6.32
C VAL A 236 13.38 8.27 -5.06
N GLY A 237 14.34 7.37 -5.12
CA GLY A 237 14.77 6.60 -3.94
C GLY A 237 15.47 7.50 -2.94
N ILE A 238 14.94 7.58 -1.72
CA ILE A 238 15.54 8.36 -0.63
C ILE A 238 16.25 7.40 0.31
N SER A 239 17.55 7.62 0.50
CA SER A 239 18.33 6.94 1.53
C SER A 239 18.61 7.91 2.68
N LEU A 240 18.10 7.58 3.87
CA LEU A 240 18.31 8.35 5.08
C LEU A 240 19.22 7.58 6.03
N THR A 241 20.33 8.20 6.40
CA THR A 241 21.25 7.68 7.43
C THR A 241 21.45 8.75 8.50
N THR A 242 21.18 8.39 9.73
CA THR A 242 21.35 9.31 10.86
C THR A 242 21.79 8.55 12.12
N THR A 243 22.33 9.28 13.09
CA THR A 243 22.68 8.73 14.40
C THR A 243 21.65 9.19 15.43
N LEU A 244 21.10 8.23 16.18
CA LEU A 244 20.21 8.52 17.29
C LEU A 244 21.01 8.59 18.59
N HIS A 245 20.86 9.68 19.32
CA HIS A 245 21.36 9.83 20.67
C HIS A 245 20.26 9.49 21.67
N LEU A 246 20.42 8.37 22.35
CA LEU A 246 19.44 7.87 23.31
C LEU A 246 19.79 8.26 24.75
N ALA A 247 18.79 8.20 25.62
CA ALA A 247 18.99 8.44 27.05
C ALA A 247 19.97 7.42 27.66
N ALA A 248 20.76 7.82 28.63
CA ALA A 248 21.75 6.95 29.24
C ALA A 248 21.11 5.80 30.03
N GLY A 249 21.72 4.60 29.98
CA GLY A 249 21.29 3.45 30.78
C GLY A 249 20.11 2.66 30.19
N ILE A 250 19.78 2.84 28.91
CA ILE A 250 18.71 2.11 28.23
C ILE A 250 19.15 0.67 27.88
N ALA A 251 18.28 -0.31 28.08
CA ALA A 251 18.52 -1.68 27.64
C ALA A 251 18.58 -1.78 26.10
N ASN A 252 19.37 -2.72 25.58
CA ASN A 252 19.52 -2.91 24.12
C ASN A 252 18.19 -3.14 23.39
N VAL A 253 17.24 -3.83 24.01
CA VAL A 253 15.89 -4.07 23.42
C VAL A 253 15.12 -2.75 23.28
N ASP A 254 15.23 -1.87 24.27
CA ASP A 254 14.60 -0.55 24.26
C ASP A 254 15.25 0.38 23.24
N ALA A 255 16.56 0.29 23.06
CA ALA A 255 17.29 1.04 22.04
C ALA A 255 16.87 0.60 20.62
N GLN A 256 16.70 -0.71 20.39
CA GLN A 256 16.19 -1.24 19.12
C GLN A 256 14.74 -0.80 18.85
N THR A 257 13.89 -0.78 19.87
CA THR A 257 12.52 -0.30 19.75
C THR A 257 12.48 1.19 19.41
N ALA A 258 13.29 2.01 20.07
CA ALA A 258 13.39 3.43 19.74
C ALA A 258 13.89 3.67 18.31
N ALA A 259 14.87 2.87 17.84
CA ALA A 259 15.33 2.94 16.46
C ALA A 259 14.26 2.53 15.45
N ALA A 260 13.49 1.47 15.74
CA ALA A 260 12.38 1.05 14.89
C ALA A 260 11.27 2.11 14.81
N ASN A 261 10.90 2.72 15.93
CA ASN A 261 9.93 3.81 15.98
C ASN A 261 10.43 5.04 15.18
N ALA A 262 11.71 5.38 15.29
CA ALA A 262 12.34 6.46 14.54
C ALA A 262 12.31 6.20 13.02
N THR A 263 12.62 4.96 12.60
CA THR A 263 12.58 4.56 11.19
C THR A 263 11.15 4.64 10.66
N GLY A 264 10.18 4.06 11.38
CA GLY A 264 8.77 4.12 10.99
C GLY A 264 8.25 5.56 10.85
N ALA A 265 8.58 6.45 11.78
CA ALA A 265 8.15 7.85 11.71
C ALA A 265 8.78 8.62 10.53
N ALA A 266 10.02 8.29 10.15
CA ALA A 266 10.67 8.88 8.98
C ALA A 266 10.06 8.34 7.67
N GLU A 267 9.81 7.04 7.59
CA GLU A 267 9.16 6.38 6.46
C GLU A 267 7.72 6.90 6.28
N ASP A 268 6.96 7.01 7.34
CA ASP A 268 5.59 7.56 7.31
C ASP A 268 5.57 8.99 6.79
N TYR A 269 6.50 9.83 7.24
CA TYR A 269 6.58 11.20 6.72
C TYR A 269 6.92 11.24 5.23
N ILE A 270 7.90 10.45 4.79
CA ILE A 270 8.32 10.42 3.39
C ILE A 270 7.21 9.86 2.50
N ASN A 271 6.56 8.79 2.91
CA ASN A 271 5.50 8.12 2.14
C ASN A 271 4.19 8.94 2.07
N ASN A 272 3.95 9.84 3.03
CA ASN A 272 2.79 10.74 3.04
C ASN A 272 3.06 12.10 2.37
N LEU A 273 4.23 12.32 1.78
CA LEU A 273 4.49 13.52 0.98
C LEU A 273 3.61 13.51 -0.28
N ALA A 274 2.93 14.62 -0.50
CA ALA A 274 2.20 14.81 -1.75
C ALA A 274 3.19 14.97 -2.92
N VAL A 275 2.73 14.61 -4.11
CA VAL A 275 3.52 14.75 -5.35
C VAL A 275 3.97 16.20 -5.57
N GLY A 276 5.27 16.36 -5.87
CA GLY A 276 5.87 17.69 -6.01
C GLY A 276 6.11 18.42 -4.69
N GLN A 277 5.75 17.85 -3.57
CA GLN A 277 6.01 18.44 -2.26
C GLN A 277 7.50 18.36 -1.91
N THR A 278 8.05 19.45 -1.40
CA THR A 278 9.46 19.50 -1.01
C THR A 278 9.68 18.69 0.27
N LEU A 279 10.63 17.75 0.23
CA LEU A 279 11.08 17.02 1.41
C LEU A 279 11.89 17.98 2.30
N VAL A 280 11.42 18.19 3.54
CA VAL A 280 12.07 19.07 4.51
C VAL A 280 12.81 18.23 5.56
N ILE A 281 14.15 18.27 5.52
CA ILE A 281 15.00 17.47 6.40
C ILE A 281 14.73 17.78 7.89
N ASN A 282 14.47 19.04 8.24
CA ASN A 282 14.17 19.43 9.62
C ASN A 282 12.87 18.78 10.12
N THR A 283 11.88 18.64 9.25
CA THR A 283 10.62 17.97 9.61
C THR A 283 10.83 16.47 9.84
N ILE A 284 11.72 15.83 9.07
CA ILE A 284 12.10 14.43 9.34
C ILE A 284 12.74 14.32 10.71
N ALA A 285 13.70 15.19 11.04
CA ALA A 285 14.37 15.20 12.34
C ALA A 285 13.36 15.40 13.49
N ASP A 286 12.39 16.30 13.33
CA ASP A 286 11.32 16.54 14.32
C ASP A 286 10.40 15.31 14.46
N LYS A 287 10.07 14.63 13.37
CA LYS A 287 9.28 13.39 13.42
C LYS A 287 10.02 12.27 14.12
N ILE A 288 11.30 12.09 13.84
CA ILE A 288 12.16 11.10 14.51
C ILE A 288 12.27 11.41 16.00
N LEU A 289 12.51 12.67 16.40
CA LEU A 289 12.56 13.08 17.80
C LEU A 289 11.22 12.88 18.54
N GLY A 290 10.12 13.03 17.82
CA GLY A 290 8.76 12.83 18.35
C GLY A 290 8.34 11.36 18.45
N ALA A 291 9.01 10.45 17.75
CA ALA A 291 8.62 9.05 17.64
C ALA A 291 8.81 8.26 18.95
N ASP A 292 9.82 8.63 19.75
CA ASP A 292 10.08 7.97 21.02
C ASP A 292 10.70 8.95 22.02
N ASN A 293 10.21 8.92 23.27
CA ASN A 293 10.69 9.83 24.33
C ASN A 293 12.12 9.53 24.80
N ARG A 294 12.65 8.36 24.46
CA ARG A 294 14.03 7.94 24.75
C ARG A 294 15.03 8.53 23.77
N ILE A 295 14.59 9.08 22.63
CA ILE A 295 15.45 9.77 21.67
C ILE A 295 15.66 11.21 22.14
N LEU A 296 16.90 11.56 22.46
CA LEU A 296 17.26 12.88 22.96
C LEU A 296 17.71 13.82 21.84
N ASP A 297 18.36 13.27 20.80
CA ASP A 297 18.92 14.06 19.70
C ASP A 297 19.06 13.20 18.44
N VAL A 298 19.02 13.84 17.27
CA VAL A 298 19.15 13.21 15.94
C VAL A 298 20.19 13.99 15.14
N GLY A 299 21.17 13.31 14.58
CA GLY A 299 22.14 13.92 13.69
C GLY A 299 23.56 13.39 13.81
N ASP A 300 24.46 14.00 13.06
CA ASP A 300 25.89 13.74 13.10
C ASP A 300 26.48 14.45 14.35
N PRO A 301 27.22 13.76 15.22
CA PRO A 301 27.84 14.37 16.40
C PRO A 301 28.76 15.54 16.07
N ASN A 302 29.20 15.68 14.83
CA ASN A 302 30.10 16.74 14.35
C ASN A 302 29.39 17.89 13.61
N LYS A 303 28.04 17.89 13.54
CA LYS A 303 27.23 18.95 12.88
C LYS A 303 26.27 19.62 13.87
N PRO A 304 25.75 20.83 13.57
CA PRO A 304 24.82 21.52 14.47
C PRO A 304 23.63 20.66 14.84
N LYS A 305 23.39 20.52 16.15
CA LYS A 305 22.46 19.58 16.75
C LYS A 305 21.04 20.13 16.76
N PHE A 306 20.07 19.33 16.33
CA PHE A 306 18.65 19.57 16.58
C PHE A 306 18.31 19.08 17.98
N ARG A 307 18.16 19.99 18.95
CA ARG A 307 17.76 19.66 20.31
C ARG A 307 16.28 19.94 20.54
N ARG A 308 15.61 19.05 21.28
CA ARG A 308 14.27 19.32 21.82
C ARG A 308 14.37 20.58 22.69
N LYS A 309 13.55 21.61 22.39
CA LYS A 309 13.32 22.69 23.34
C LYS A 309 12.40 22.14 24.44
N ASN A 310 12.88 22.15 25.69
CA ASN A 310 12.08 21.87 26.88
C ASN A 310 11.02 22.95 27.06
#